data_f0c2fe68dbde188dc9f35b289600e7f5
#
_entry.id   f0c2fe68dbde188dc9f35b289600e7f5
#
_cell.length_a   1.000
_cell.length_b   1.000
_cell.length_c   1.000
_cell.angle_alpha   90.00
_cell.angle_beta   90.00
_cell.angle_gamma   90.00
#
_symmetry.space_group_name_H-M   'P 1'
#
loop_
_entity.id
_entity.type
_entity.pdbx_description
1 polymer ?
#
loop_
_entity_poly.entity_id
_entity_poly.type
_entity_poly.pdbx_seq_one_letter_code
_entity_poly.pdbx_strand_id
1 'polypeptide(L)'
;MNKINSVCVYSASSTKIDPVYFDAAHDLGTLLGRQHIRLINGAGNMGLMSAVSDAVLAAGVIPRFMVEQRWHHTGLTKLVEVENMHERKKLMADLSDAVIALPGGCGTLEELLEIITWKQLGLYLNPIVILNIKGY
;
A
#
# COMPACT_ATOMS: atom_id res chain seq x y z
N MET A 1 -2.31 -24.01 -1.84
CA MET A 1 -2.41 -22.53 -1.67
C MET A 1 -1.03 -22.01 -1.32
N ASN A 2 -0.57 -21.00 -2.01
CA ASN A 2 0.73 -20.38 -1.72
C ASN A 2 0.63 -19.55 -0.43
N LYS A 3 1.68 -19.59 0.37
CA LYS A 3 1.76 -18.78 1.59
C LYS A 3 1.88 -17.30 1.22
N ILE A 4 1.13 -16.44 1.89
CA ILE A 4 1.22 -14.98 1.75
C ILE A 4 2.35 -14.48 2.66
N ASN A 5 3.42 -13.97 2.08
CA ASN A 5 4.57 -13.41 2.78
C ASN A 5 4.64 -11.89 2.69
N SER A 6 3.99 -11.31 1.69
CA SER A 6 3.95 -9.87 1.48
C SER A 6 2.58 -9.43 0.98
N VAL A 7 2.16 -8.25 1.43
CA VAL A 7 0.88 -7.65 1.05
C VAL A 7 1.14 -6.21 0.62
N CYS A 8 0.63 -5.86 -0.55
CA CYS A 8 0.59 -4.48 -1.02
C CYS A 8 -0.67 -3.80 -0.49
N VAL A 9 -0.54 -2.63 0.09
CA VAL A 9 -1.67 -1.86 0.62
C VAL A 9 -1.78 -0.54 -0.13
N TYR A 10 -2.93 -0.32 -0.77
CA TYR A 10 -3.30 0.95 -1.37
C TYR A 10 -4.17 1.71 -0.37
N SER A 11 -3.87 2.98 -0.11
CA SER A 11 -4.58 3.75 0.91
C SER A 11 -4.44 5.27 0.70
N ALA A 12 -5.26 6.03 1.42
CA ALA A 12 -5.23 7.48 1.37
C ALA A 12 -3.91 8.06 1.88
N SER A 13 -3.43 9.10 1.21
CA SER A 13 -2.31 9.93 1.67
C SER A 13 -2.78 11.20 2.40
N SER A 14 -4.08 11.52 2.37
CA SER A 14 -4.64 12.69 3.07
C SER A 14 -4.69 12.48 4.58
N THR A 15 -4.42 13.56 5.34
CA THR A 15 -4.62 13.60 6.79
C THR A 15 -6.02 14.08 7.18
N LYS A 16 -6.80 14.56 6.21
CA LYS A 16 -8.14 15.13 6.42
C LYS A 16 -9.23 14.09 6.23
N ILE A 17 -9.19 13.05 7.06
CA ILE A 17 -10.15 11.94 7.01
C ILE A 17 -10.57 11.54 8.42
N ASP A 18 -11.70 10.83 8.52
CA ASP A 18 -12.24 10.38 9.81
C ASP A 18 -11.20 9.51 10.55
N PRO A 19 -11.00 9.73 11.86
CA PRO A 19 -10.10 8.92 12.70
C PRO A 19 -10.34 7.41 12.63
N VAL A 20 -11.55 6.96 12.37
CA VAL A 20 -11.86 5.53 12.25
C VAL A 20 -11.04 4.83 11.16
N TYR A 21 -10.70 5.55 10.10
CA TYR A 21 -9.86 5.01 9.02
C TYR A 21 -8.40 4.84 9.45
N PHE A 22 -7.89 5.76 10.27
CA PHE A 22 -6.56 5.65 10.88
C PHE A 22 -6.48 4.46 11.83
N ASP A 23 -7.50 4.26 12.65
CA ASP A 23 -7.57 3.12 13.57
C ASP A 23 -7.55 1.80 12.80
N ALA A 24 -8.34 1.70 11.73
CA ALA A 24 -8.37 0.52 10.88
C ALA A 24 -7.02 0.26 10.18
N ALA A 25 -6.37 1.31 9.71
CA ALA A 25 -5.04 1.21 9.08
C ALA A 25 -3.99 0.74 10.08
N HIS A 26 -4.01 1.28 11.29
CA HIS A 26 -3.11 0.87 12.37
C HIS A 26 -3.34 -0.59 12.77
N ASP A 27 -4.60 -1.01 12.91
CA ASP A 27 -4.95 -2.39 13.24
C ASP A 27 -4.48 -3.36 12.17
N LEU A 28 -4.65 -3.00 10.88
CA LEU A 28 -4.14 -3.79 9.77
C LEU A 28 -2.62 -3.94 9.85
N GLY A 29 -1.90 -2.85 10.06
CA GLY A 29 -0.43 -2.88 10.21
C GLY A 29 0.01 -3.76 11.37
N THR A 30 -0.65 -3.65 12.52
CA THR A 30 -0.39 -4.48 13.69
C THR A 30 -0.62 -5.96 13.40
N LEU A 31 -1.72 -6.28 12.71
CA LEU A 31 -2.02 -7.66 12.33
C LEU A 31 -0.97 -8.24 11.37
N LEU A 32 -0.58 -7.47 10.36
CA LEU A 32 0.48 -7.88 9.42
C LEU A 32 1.80 -8.14 10.15
N GLY A 33 2.16 -7.27 11.09
CA GLY A 33 3.35 -7.44 11.91
C GLY A 33 3.32 -8.70 12.76
N ARG A 34 2.19 -9.01 13.40
CA ARG A 34 2.01 -10.22 14.20
C ARG A 34 2.10 -11.50 13.37
N GLN A 35 1.66 -11.46 12.12
CA GLN A 35 1.71 -12.58 11.19
C GLN A 35 3.04 -12.67 10.44
N HIS A 36 3.99 -11.78 10.70
CA HIS A 36 5.27 -11.67 10.00
C HIS A 36 5.11 -11.48 8.49
N ILE A 37 4.06 -10.75 8.08
CA ILE A 37 3.79 -10.41 6.68
C ILE A 37 4.41 -9.05 6.38
N ARG A 38 5.21 -8.97 5.31
CA ARG A 38 5.83 -7.73 4.86
C ARG A 38 4.78 -6.81 4.22
N LEU A 39 4.79 -5.56 4.61
CA LEU A 39 4.01 -4.52 3.95
C LEU A 39 4.79 -3.95 2.75
N ILE A 40 4.10 -3.82 1.61
CA ILE A 40 4.59 -3.10 0.43
C ILE A 40 3.62 -1.94 0.19
N ASN A 41 4.12 -0.73 0.11
CA ASN A 41 3.28 0.43 -0.21
C ASN A 41 4.05 1.52 -0.97
N GLY A 42 3.40 2.65 -1.19
CA GLY A 42 3.96 3.78 -1.92
C GLY A 42 4.93 4.66 -1.13
N ALA A 43 5.34 4.26 0.06
CA ALA A 43 6.32 4.95 0.89
C ALA A 43 5.93 6.38 1.34
N GLY A 44 4.65 6.76 1.25
CA GLY A 44 4.21 8.09 1.69
C GLY A 44 4.34 8.29 3.19
N ASN A 45 4.59 9.54 3.61
CA ASN A 45 4.80 9.91 5.02
C ASN A 45 3.57 10.51 5.70
N MET A 46 2.40 10.46 5.06
CA MET A 46 1.15 11.03 5.59
C MET A 46 -0.04 10.07 5.39
N GLY A 47 -1.12 10.35 6.10
CA GLY A 47 -2.39 9.66 5.94
C GLY A 47 -2.36 8.20 6.38
N LEU A 48 -3.25 7.39 5.82
CA LEU A 48 -3.37 5.96 6.13
C LEU A 48 -2.11 5.18 5.73
N MET A 49 -1.44 5.60 4.68
CA MET A 49 -0.20 4.98 4.22
C MET A 49 0.88 5.01 5.31
N SER A 50 1.07 6.17 5.94
CA SER A 50 1.98 6.31 7.07
C SER A 50 1.52 5.49 8.29
N ALA A 51 0.23 5.52 8.60
CA ALA A 51 -0.32 4.80 9.75
C ALA A 51 -0.09 3.28 9.67
N VAL A 52 -0.25 2.68 8.49
CA VAL A 52 0.06 1.26 8.29
C VAL A 52 1.56 1.01 8.41
N SER A 53 2.38 1.87 7.80
CA SER A 53 3.85 1.75 7.85
C SER A 53 4.42 1.88 9.25
N ASP A 54 3.84 2.73 10.10
CA ASP A 54 4.26 2.92 11.49
C ASP A 54 4.03 1.68 12.36
N ALA A 55 3.08 0.83 11.98
CA ALA A 55 2.66 -0.33 12.77
C ALA A 55 3.36 -1.63 12.34
N VAL A 56 4.14 -1.64 11.27
CA VAL A 56 4.73 -2.85 10.69
C VAL A 56 6.06 -2.55 10.00
N LEU A 57 6.89 -3.58 9.84
CA LEU A 57 8.08 -3.48 8.99
C LEU A 57 7.63 -3.38 7.52
N ALA A 58 8.00 -2.29 6.88
CA ALA A 58 7.51 -1.95 5.55
C ALA A 58 8.64 -1.76 4.54
N ALA A 59 8.37 -2.18 3.31
CA ALA A 59 9.15 -1.81 2.14
C ALA A 59 8.31 -0.85 1.28
N GLY A 60 8.84 0.31 1.00
CA GLY A 60 8.17 1.33 0.19
C GLY A 60 8.78 1.46 -1.19
N VAL A 61 7.94 1.64 -2.20
CA VAL A 61 8.35 1.91 -3.59
C VAL A 61 7.92 3.32 -3.96
N ILE A 62 8.87 4.16 -4.34
CA ILE A 62 8.61 5.58 -4.57
C ILE A 62 9.42 6.11 -5.76
N PRO A 63 8.84 6.95 -6.63
CA PRO A 63 9.59 7.64 -7.66
C PRO A 63 10.62 8.61 -7.07
N ARG A 64 11.76 8.71 -7.72
CA ARG A 64 12.87 9.56 -7.27
C ARG A 64 12.44 11.01 -7.03
N PHE A 65 11.59 11.59 -7.89
CA PHE A 65 11.15 12.97 -7.74
C PHE A 65 10.42 13.22 -6.41
N MET A 66 9.71 12.22 -5.87
CA MET A 66 9.04 12.34 -4.57
C MET A 66 10.03 12.27 -3.41
N VAL A 67 11.11 11.50 -3.55
CA VAL A 67 12.19 11.47 -2.55
C VAL A 67 12.86 12.84 -2.46
N GLU A 68 13.12 13.48 -3.58
CA GLU A 68 13.69 14.81 -3.66
C GLU A 68 12.81 15.87 -2.98
N GLN A 69 11.49 15.68 -3.01
CA GLN A 69 10.51 16.52 -2.29
C GLN A 69 10.34 16.13 -0.81
N ARG A 70 11.05 15.10 -0.33
CA ARG A 70 10.96 14.57 1.04
C ARG A 70 9.56 14.08 1.43
N TRP A 71 8.83 13.50 0.50
CA TRP A 71 7.49 12.95 0.72
C TRP A 71 7.50 11.50 1.22
N HIS A 72 8.67 10.89 1.35
CA HIS A 72 8.81 9.49 1.77
C HIS A 72 8.80 9.33 3.29
N HIS A 73 8.30 8.19 3.74
CA HIS A 73 8.33 7.77 5.14
C HIS A 73 9.77 7.41 5.54
N THR A 74 10.26 7.98 6.65
CA THR A 74 11.66 7.78 7.11
C THR A 74 11.87 6.52 7.94
N GLY A 75 10.79 5.91 8.45
CA GLY A 75 10.84 4.70 9.29
C GLY A 75 10.71 3.39 8.53
N LEU A 76 10.81 3.39 7.19
CA LEU A 76 10.70 2.18 6.40
C LEU A 76 11.91 1.27 6.57
N THR A 77 11.69 -0.05 6.58
CA THR A 77 12.76 -1.05 6.60
C THR A 77 13.56 -1.01 5.30
N LYS A 78 12.88 -0.76 4.18
CA LYS A 78 13.50 -0.66 2.86
C LYS A 78 12.78 0.37 2.01
N LEU A 79 13.54 1.24 1.36
CA LEU A 79 13.05 2.20 0.38
C LEU A 79 13.59 1.82 -1.00
N VAL A 80 12.70 1.61 -1.96
CA VAL A 80 13.06 1.30 -3.35
C VAL A 80 12.68 2.49 -4.22
N GLU A 81 13.67 3.15 -4.79
CA GLU A 81 13.46 4.25 -5.72
C GLU A 81 13.24 3.72 -7.14
N VAL A 82 12.26 4.31 -7.83
CA VAL A 82 11.96 4.05 -9.24
C VAL A 82 11.93 5.35 -10.04
N GLU A 83 11.93 5.25 -11.37
CA GLU A 83 12.02 6.43 -12.23
C GLU A 83 10.69 7.14 -12.41
N ASN A 84 9.55 6.42 -12.39
CA ASN A 84 8.24 7.00 -12.66
C ASN A 84 7.11 6.26 -11.94
N MET A 85 5.89 6.78 -12.05
CA MET A 85 4.70 6.20 -11.39
C MET A 85 4.31 4.83 -11.95
N HIS A 86 4.56 4.57 -13.23
CA HIS A 86 4.27 3.27 -13.83
C HIS A 86 5.16 2.16 -13.27
N GLU A 87 6.45 2.42 -13.14
CA GLU A 87 7.39 1.50 -12.50
C GLU A 87 7.04 1.26 -11.03
N ARG A 88 6.58 2.30 -10.32
CA ARG A 88 6.13 2.20 -8.93
C ARG A 88 5.02 1.17 -8.79
N LYS A 89 3.94 1.32 -9.55
CA LYS A 89 2.78 0.42 -9.49
C LYS A 89 3.14 -1.01 -9.89
N LYS A 90 3.91 -1.16 -10.95
CA LYS A 90 4.37 -2.47 -11.44
C LYS A 90 5.19 -3.19 -10.39
N LEU A 91 6.17 -2.53 -9.80
CA LEU A 91 7.04 -3.13 -8.79
C LEU A 91 6.30 -3.47 -7.51
N MET A 92 5.38 -2.60 -7.06
CA MET A 92 4.53 -2.90 -5.90
C MET A 92 3.73 -4.19 -6.10
N ALA A 93 3.15 -4.37 -7.29
CA ALA A 93 2.42 -5.59 -7.62
C ALA A 93 3.34 -6.81 -7.69
N ASP A 94 4.50 -6.68 -8.33
CA ASP A 94 5.46 -7.78 -8.50
C ASP A 94 6.06 -8.27 -7.17
N LEU A 95 6.21 -7.37 -6.20
CA LEU A 95 6.76 -7.70 -4.87
C LEU A 95 5.73 -8.31 -3.92
N SER A 96 4.45 -8.31 -4.27
CA SER A 96 3.36 -8.64 -3.36
C SER A 96 2.69 -9.95 -3.70
N ASP A 97 2.30 -10.70 -2.67
CA ASP A 97 1.52 -11.94 -2.78
C ASP A 97 0.02 -11.69 -2.71
N ALA A 98 -0.40 -10.51 -2.28
CA ALA A 98 -1.79 -10.07 -2.23
C ALA A 98 -1.86 -8.55 -2.20
N VAL A 99 -3.04 -8.01 -2.51
CA VAL A 99 -3.33 -6.57 -2.43
C VAL A 99 -4.50 -6.35 -1.48
N ILE A 100 -4.38 -5.34 -0.62
CA ILE A 100 -5.49 -4.84 0.21
C ILE A 100 -5.66 -3.35 -0.10
N ALA A 101 -6.88 -2.96 -0.47
CA ALA A 101 -7.23 -1.56 -0.66
C ALA A 101 -7.99 -1.05 0.57
N LEU A 102 -7.47 0.01 1.17
CA LEU A 102 -8.13 0.80 2.21
C LEU A 102 -8.84 2.00 1.58
N PRO A 103 -9.70 2.71 2.33
CA PRO A 103 -10.26 3.96 1.85
C PRO A 103 -9.22 4.95 1.36
N GLY A 104 -9.50 5.64 0.26
CA GLY A 104 -8.60 6.62 -0.32
C GLY A 104 -9.26 7.41 -1.45
N GLY A 105 -8.52 8.31 -2.03
CA GLY A 105 -8.97 9.16 -3.12
C GLY A 105 -8.63 8.61 -4.50
N CYS A 106 -8.43 9.53 -5.46
CA CYS A 106 -8.18 9.17 -6.86
C CYS A 106 -6.95 8.28 -7.06
N GLY A 107 -5.88 8.52 -6.30
CA GLY A 107 -4.67 7.71 -6.40
C GLY A 107 -4.90 6.26 -5.99
N THR A 108 -5.61 6.05 -4.88
CA THR A 108 -5.98 4.71 -4.41
C THR A 108 -6.90 4.01 -5.40
N LEU A 109 -7.88 4.73 -5.95
CA LEU A 109 -8.80 4.18 -6.97
C LEU A 109 -8.05 3.83 -8.25
N GLU A 110 -7.14 4.66 -8.69
CA GLU A 110 -6.33 4.41 -9.89
C GLU A 110 -5.50 3.13 -9.73
N GLU A 111 -4.82 2.97 -8.59
CA GLU A 111 -4.04 1.79 -8.28
C GLU A 111 -4.93 0.53 -8.21
N LEU A 112 -6.07 0.62 -7.53
CA LEU A 112 -7.02 -0.49 -7.38
C LEU A 112 -7.61 -0.92 -8.73
N LEU A 113 -8.08 0.03 -9.54
CA LEU A 113 -8.67 -0.28 -10.84
C LEU A 113 -7.64 -0.87 -11.80
N GLU A 114 -6.40 -0.42 -11.76
CA GLU A 114 -5.34 -0.98 -12.57
C GLU A 114 -5.04 -2.44 -12.20
N ILE A 115 -4.90 -2.76 -10.92
CA ILE A 115 -4.62 -4.13 -10.51
C ILE A 115 -5.80 -5.08 -10.79
N ILE A 116 -7.04 -4.59 -10.66
CA ILE A 116 -8.24 -5.34 -11.06
C ILE A 116 -8.22 -5.64 -12.56
N THR A 117 -7.88 -4.65 -13.36
CA THR A 117 -7.74 -4.80 -14.82
C THR A 117 -6.67 -5.83 -15.16
N TRP A 118 -5.52 -5.79 -14.52
CA TRP A 118 -4.46 -6.78 -14.72
C TRP A 118 -4.91 -8.18 -14.33
N LYS A 119 -5.66 -8.31 -13.25
CA LYS A 119 -6.24 -9.60 -12.85
C LYS A 119 -7.21 -10.13 -13.88
N GLN A 120 -8.07 -9.27 -14.41
CA GLN A 120 -9.01 -9.62 -15.48
C GLN A 120 -8.29 -10.11 -16.74
N LEU A 121 -7.14 -9.52 -17.06
CA LEU A 121 -6.32 -9.88 -18.21
C LEU A 121 -5.36 -11.07 -17.97
N GLY A 122 -5.36 -11.62 -16.76
CA GLY A 122 -4.44 -12.72 -16.40
C GLY A 122 -3.01 -12.29 -16.12
N LEU A 123 -2.75 -10.99 -15.97
CA LEU A 123 -1.41 -10.44 -15.69
C LEU A 123 -1.09 -10.40 -14.19
N TYR A 124 -2.09 -10.51 -13.34
CA TYR A 124 -1.95 -10.57 -11.89
C TYR A 124 -2.90 -11.64 -11.34
N LEU A 125 -2.37 -12.67 -10.70
CA LEU A 125 -3.15 -13.85 -10.29
C LEU A 125 -3.41 -13.89 -8.78
N ASN A 126 -2.81 -12.99 -8.00
CA ASN A 126 -2.89 -13.00 -6.55
C ASN A 126 -4.20 -12.38 -6.04
N PRO A 127 -4.59 -12.65 -4.78
CA PRO A 127 -5.82 -12.10 -4.21
C PRO A 127 -5.82 -10.57 -4.11
N ILE A 128 -7.00 -9.97 -4.32
CA ILE A 128 -7.27 -8.55 -4.12
C ILE A 128 -8.41 -8.44 -3.11
N VAL A 129 -8.19 -7.70 -2.03
CA VAL A 129 -9.17 -7.48 -0.95
C VAL A 129 -9.49 -6.00 -0.87
N ILE A 130 -10.77 -5.66 -0.81
CA ILE A 130 -11.23 -4.30 -0.55
C ILE A 130 -11.76 -4.27 0.88
N LEU A 131 -11.11 -3.51 1.75
CA LEU A 131 -11.51 -3.40 3.14
C LEU A 131 -12.60 -2.33 3.28
N ASN A 132 -13.83 -2.77 3.52
CA ASN A 132 -14.96 -1.88 3.69
C ASN A 132 -15.01 -1.36 5.13
N ILE A 133 -14.82 -0.04 5.28
CA ILE A 133 -14.90 0.64 6.58
C ILE A 133 -16.00 1.69 6.44
N LYS A 134 -17.09 1.56 7.20
CA LYS A 134 -18.25 2.46 7.19
C LYS A 134 -18.89 2.64 5.82
N GLY A 135 -18.78 1.66 4.93
CA GLY A 135 -19.38 1.73 3.60
C GLY A 135 -18.67 2.66 2.62
N TYR A 136 -17.48 3.04 2.93
CA TYR A 136 -16.68 3.95 2.08
C TYR A 136 -16.40 3.40 0.68
#